data_f9203fa20af444538f7408f5c0ba0069
#
_entry.id   f9203fa20af444538f7408f5c0ba0069
#
_cell.length_a   1.000
_cell.length_b   1.000
_cell.length_c   1.000
_cell.angle_alpha   90.00
_cell.angle_beta   90.00
_cell.angle_gamma   90.00
#
_symmetry.space_group_name_H-M   'P 1'
#
loop_
_entity.id
_entity.type
_entity.pdbx_description
1 polymer ?
#
loop_
_entity_poly.entity_id
_entity_poly.type
_entity_poly.pdbx_seq_one_letter_code
_entity_poly.pdbx_strand_id
1 'polypeptide(L)'
;MFGKNNYEILDTPIVDDPTLLSWEDASGKYKDKLAKTRKRTGLNSAISVAYGKLTENINAVVAASDWRYFGSSIGPDEGESILYACQKSLETESPLIIFAQGGGMRMQLPSAVSLMQMPRTVLGLSEVKKKGIPVIVVADSVVAGGISGSYASTGDFLFFEGKKTKWMFAGPRVAANASNTEPPEDFLEGGWAMSHGHGDHMIEQRKDTKDFLIKFLNIILKKDQSSIIGEENIDNINDTTKLNKETREAS
;
A
#
# COMPACT_ATOMS: atom_id res chain seq x y z
N MET A 1 7.42 1.08 11.21
CA MET A 1 6.01 1.23 11.62
C MET A 1 5.82 0.90 13.09
N PHE A 2 5.98 -0.33 13.50
CA PHE A 2 5.76 -0.76 14.88
C PHE A 2 6.93 -0.36 15.82
N GLY A 3 6.67 -0.26 17.12
CA GLY A 3 7.71 -0.18 18.14
C GLY A 3 8.41 -1.54 18.33
N LYS A 4 9.56 -1.55 19.02
CA LYS A 4 10.21 -2.81 19.38
C LYS A 4 9.26 -3.69 20.21
N ASN A 5 9.14 -4.96 19.85
CA ASN A 5 8.29 -5.97 20.50
C ASN A 5 6.77 -5.72 20.44
N ASN A 6 6.29 -4.81 19.60
CA ASN A 6 4.87 -4.49 19.47
C ASN A 6 4.22 -5.10 18.21
N TYR A 7 4.87 -6.05 17.58
CA TYR A 7 4.37 -6.71 16.37
C TYR A 7 4.90 -8.14 16.26
N GLU A 8 4.18 -8.93 15.49
CA GLU A 8 4.60 -10.25 15.00
C GLU A 8 4.72 -10.21 13.48
N ILE A 9 5.76 -10.87 12.95
CA ILE A 9 5.86 -11.15 11.52
C ILE A 9 5.06 -12.42 11.27
N LEU A 10 4.16 -12.37 10.29
CA LEU A 10 3.28 -13.48 9.99
C LEU A 10 3.92 -14.40 8.94
N ASP A 11 3.81 -15.70 9.15
CA ASP A 11 4.19 -16.69 8.15
C ASP A 11 3.14 -16.68 7.02
N THR A 12 3.53 -16.09 5.90
CA THR A 12 2.66 -16.03 4.72
C THR A 12 2.75 -17.34 3.92
N PRO A 13 1.65 -17.78 3.28
CA PRO A 13 1.66 -18.97 2.45
C PRO A 13 2.71 -18.88 1.34
N ILE A 14 3.41 -19.99 1.10
CA ILE A 14 4.35 -20.14 0.00
C ILE A 14 3.72 -21.06 -1.04
N VAL A 15 3.74 -20.64 -2.29
CA VAL A 15 3.25 -21.46 -3.39
C VAL A 15 4.36 -22.41 -3.84
N ASP A 16 4.23 -23.66 -3.47
CA ASP A 16 5.15 -24.75 -3.85
C ASP A 16 4.51 -25.62 -4.93
N ASP A 17 4.28 -25.05 -6.11
CA ASP A 17 3.72 -25.74 -7.26
C ASP A 17 4.85 -26.33 -8.11
N PRO A 18 4.91 -27.67 -8.29
CA PRO A 18 5.94 -28.33 -9.08
C PRO A 18 5.99 -27.84 -10.54
N THR A 19 4.84 -27.47 -11.12
CA THR A 19 4.77 -26.94 -12.49
C THR A 19 5.48 -25.60 -12.61
N LEU A 20 5.24 -24.71 -11.63
CA LEU A 20 5.91 -23.42 -11.58
C LEU A 20 7.40 -23.54 -11.29
N LEU A 21 7.78 -24.44 -10.38
CA LEU A 21 9.17 -24.69 -10.04
C LEU A 21 9.97 -25.31 -11.19
N SER A 22 9.32 -26.09 -12.07
CA SER A 22 9.95 -26.66 -13.26
C SER A 22 10.07 -25.68 -14.42
N TRP A 23 9.43 -24.49 -14.34
CA TRP A 23 9.47 -23.48 -15.39
C TRP A 23 10.89 -23.01 -15.68
N GLU A 24 11.21 -22.90 -16.98
CA GLU A 24 12.51 -22.44 -17.46
C GLU A 24 12.33 -21.37 -18.55
N ASP A 25 13.12 -20.33 -18.47
CA ASP A 25 13.24 -19.30 -19.48
C ASP A 25 14.69 -19.21 -20.01
N ALA A 26 14.96 -18.28 -20.92
CA ALA A 26 16.29 -18.08 -21.48
C ALA A 26 17.40 -17.82 -20.45
N SER A 27 17.05 -17.42 -19.22
CA SER A 27 17.99 -17.17 -18.13
C SER A 27 18.11 -18.34 -17.13
N GLY A 28 17.43 -19.47 -17.38
CA GLY A 28 17.52 -20.73 -16.62
C GLY A 28 16.26 -21.04 -15.80
N LYS A 29 16.35 -22.11 -15.01
CA LYS A 29 15.21 -22.65 -14.25
C LYS A 29 14.76 -21.70 -13.13
N TYR A 30 13.45 -21.51 -13.00
CA TYR A 30 12.86 -20.66 -11.96
C TYR A 30 13.23 -21.13 -10.55
N LYS A 31 13.21 -22.44 -10.29
CA LYS A 31 13.60 -23.05 -9.01
C LYS A 31 14.99 -22.58 -8.55
N ASP A 32 15.97 -22.55 -9.45
CA ASP A 32 17.35 -22.18 -9.13
C ASP A 32 17.46 -20.68 -8.82
N LYS A 33 16.76 -19.85 -9.58
CA LYS A 33 16.66 -18.38 -9.32
C LYS A 33 16.00 -18.12 -7.99
N LEU A 34 14.92 -18.83 -7.67
CA LEU A 34 14.18 -18.73 -6.43
C LEU A 34 15.06 -19.11 -5.23
N ALA A 35 15.72 -20.28 -5.28
CA ALA A 35 16.64 -20.75 -4.24
C ALA A 35 17.78 -19.76 -3.99
N LYS A 36 18.39 -19.23 -5.07
CA LYS A 36 19.45 -18.20 -4.97
C LYS A 36 18.93 -16.90 -4.31
N THR A 37 17.73 -16.49 -4.68
CA THR A 37 17.14 -15.25 -4.13
C THR A 37 16.78 -15.42 -2.66
N ARG A 38 16.13 -16.52 -2.27
CA ARG A 38 15.82 -16.85 -0.87
C ARG A 38 17.10 -16.91 -0.01
N LYS A 39 18.15 -17.59 -0.50
CA LYS A 39 19.45 -17.65 0.20
C LYS A 39 20.08 -16.27 0.39
N ARG A 40 20.01 -15.41 -0.62
CA ARG A 40 20.58 -14.06 -0.58
C ARG A 40 19.84 -13.10 0.33
N THR A 41 18.51 -13.19 0.36
CA THR A 41 17.66 -12.21 1.05
C THR A 41 17.22 -12.68 2.44
N GLY A 42 17.18 -13.98 2.67
CA GLY A 42 16.56 -14.59 3.86
C GLY A 42 15.02 -14.53 3.83
N LEU A 43 14.43 -14.14 2.70
CA LEU A 43 12.99 -13.99 2.54
C LEU A 43 12.40 -15.12 1.70
N ASN A 44 11.15 -15.45 1.97
CA ASN A 44 10.36 -16.43 1.17
C ASN A 44 9.52 -15.74 0.08
N SER A 45 9.21 -14.47 0.26
CA SER A 45 8.43 -13.63 -0.65
C SER A 45 9.00 -12.22 -0.67
N ALA A 46 8.74 -11.45 -1.73
CA ALA A 46 9.05 -10.03 -1.76
C ALA A 46 8.17 -9.21 -0.81
N ILE A 47 7.06 -9.76 -0.33
CA ILE A 47 6.14 -9.08 0.58
C ILE A 47 6.14 -9.78 1.93
N SER A 48 6.58 -9.05 2.95
CA SER A 48 6.47 -9.46 4.35
C SER A 48 5.22 -8.87 4.97
N VAL A 49 4.50 -9.68 5.73
CA VAL A 49 3.28 -9.25 6.44
C VAL A 49 3.54 -9.26 7.94
N ALA A 50 3.09 -8.23 8.62
CA ALA A 50 3.17 -8.13 10.07
C ALA A 50 1.85 -7.60 10.64
N TYR A 51 1.53 -8.02 11.85
CA TYR A 51 0.42 -7.50 12.64
C TYR A 51 0.92 -6.97 13.98
N GLY A 52 0.41 -5.84 14.43
CA GLY A 52 0.83 -5.30 15.72
C GLY A 52 0.24 -3.94 16.06
N LYS A 53 0.69 -3.40 17.18
CA LYS A 53 0.28 -2.10 17.71
C LYS A 53 1.06 -0.96 17.06
N LEU A 54 0.36 -0.04 16.45
CA LEU A 54 0.91 1.27 16.06
C LEU A 54 0.93 2.24 17.23
N THR A 55 -0.16 2.25 18.01
CA THR A 55 -0.34 2.97 19.27
C THR A 55 -1.06 2.07 20.26
N GLU A 56 -1.30 2.53 21.52
CA GLU A 56 -2.10 1.79 22.49
C GLU A 56 -3.51 1.44 21.99
N ASN A 57 -4.08 2.30 21.14
CA ASN A 57 -5.47 2.20 20.69
C ASN A 57 -5.63 1.71 19.25
N ILE A 58 -4.54 1.62 18.48
CA ILE A 58 -4.58 1.26 17.05
C ILE A 58 -3.66 0.08 16.79
N ASN A 59 -4.26 -1.05 16.40
CA ASN A 59 -3.56 -2.14 15.75
C ASN A 59 -3.65 -1.97 14.22
N ALA A 60 -2.71 -2.54 13.49
CA ALA A 60 -2.75 -2.57 12.03
C ALA A 60 -2.09 -3.83 11.48
N VAL A 61 -2.54 -4.24 10.31
CA VAL A 61 -1.83 -5.18 9.44
C VAL A 61 -0.98 -4.37 8.47
N VAL A 62 0.29 -4.72 8.36
CA VAL A 62 1.24 -4.03 7.46
C VAL A 62 1.83 -5.05 6.51
N ALA A 63 1.66 -4.84 5.22
CA ALA A 63 2.34 -5.56 4.15
C ALA A 63 3.43 -4.65 3.57
N ALA A 64 4.68 -5.12 3.52
CA ALA A 64 5.80 -4.31 3.06
C ALA A 64 6.62 -5.06 2.01
N SER A 65 6.87 -4.38 0.89
CA SER A 65 7.64 -4.92 -0.23
C SER A 65 9.15 -4.74 -0.02
N ASP A 66 9.94 -5.70 -0.49
CA ASP A 66 11.41 -5.67 -0.45
C ASP A 66 12.01 -5.81 -1.85
N TRP A 67 12.64 -4.74 -2.35
CA TRP A 67 13.25 -4.68 -3.67
C TRP A 67 14.31 -5.77 -3.93
N ARG A 68 14.98 -6.23 -2.88
CA ARG A 68 16.03 -7.25 -2.99
C ARG A 68 15.50 -8.60 -3.49
N TYR A 69 14.20 -8.86 -3.34
CA TYR A 69 13.56 -10.09 -3.80
C TYR A 69 12.92 -9.88 -5.17
N PHE A 70 13.61 -10.25 -6.25
CA PHE A 70 13.17 -10.09 -7.65
C PHE A 70 12.70 -8.68 -8.05
N GLY A 71 13.31 -7.62 -7.48
CA GLY A 71 12.86 -6.24 -7.72
C GLY A 71 11.43 -5.98 -7.24
N SER A 72 11.01 -6.66 -6.19
CA SER A 72 9.63 -6.68 -5.66
C SER A 72 8.57 -7.00 -6.72
N SER A 73 8.93 -7.72 -7.77
CA SER A 73 7.94 -8.14 -8.77
C SER A 73 6.97 -9.16 -8.19
N ILE A 74 5.72 -9.07 -8.60
CA ILE A 74 4.63 -9.90 -8.08
C ILE A 74 4.56 -11.23 -8.84
N GLY A 75 4.71 -12.30 -8.11
CA GLY A 75 4.40 -13.67 -8.49
C GLY A 75 3.38 -14.27 -7.52
N PRO A 76 3.17 -15.61 -7.56
CA PRO A 76 2.20 -16.28 -6.70
C PRO A 76 2.42 -16.03 -5.20
N ASP A 77 3.66 -16.13 -4.71
CA ASP A 77 3.98 -15.95 -3.29
C ASP A 77 3.59 -14.54 -2.80
N GLU A 78 3.84 -13.52 -3.63
CA GLU A 78 3.48 -12.13 -3.29
C GLU A 78 1.97 -11.91 -3.35
N GLY A 79 1.29 -12.52 -4.33
CA GLY A 79 -0.17 -12.51 -4.40
C GLY A 79 -0.80 -13.13 -3.15
N GLU A 80 -0.33 -14.30 -2.74
CA GLU A 80 -0.77 -14.94 -1.48
C GLU A 80 -0.45 -14.09 -0.26
N SER A 81 0.71 -13.45 -0.20
CA SER A 81 1.08 -12.56 0.92
C SER A 81 0.09 -11.39 1.07
N ILE A 82 -0.33 -10.77 -0.05
CA ILE A 82 -1.33 -9.69 -0.01
C ILE A 82 -2.70 -10.25 0.41
N LEU A 83 -3.13 -11.38 -0.14
CA LEU A 83 -4.40 -12.01 0.24
C LEU A 83 -4.41 -12.40 1.72
N TYR A 84 -3.31 -12.92 2.23
CA TYR A 84 -3.16 -13.24 3.65
C TYR A 84 -3.22 -11.97 4.53
N ALA A 85 -2.62 -10.87 4.10
CA ALA A 85 -2.74 -9.59 4.77
C ALA A 85 -4.20 -9.10 4.78
N CYS A 86 -4.93 -9.26 3.68
CA CYS A 86 -6.37 -8.96 3.62
C CYS A 86 -7.17 -9.83 4.59
N GLN A 87 -6.92 -11.13 4.60
CA GLN A 87 -7.56 -12.06 5.53
C GLN A 87 -7.30 -11.67 6.98
N LYS A 88 -6.03 -11.41 7.34
CA LYS A 88 -5.67 -10.99 8.70
C LYS A 88 -6.33 -9.68 9.09
N SER A 89 -6.43 -8.73 8.16
CA SER A 89 -7.14 -7.45 8.36
C SER A 89 -8.63 -7.68 8.66
N LEU A 90 -9.28 -8.57 7.92
CA LEU A 90 -10.68 -8.95 8.15
C LEU A 90 -10.88 -9.66 9.50
N GLU A 91 -10.01 -10.60 9.86
CA GLU A 91 -10.07 -11.35 11.11
C GLU A 91 -9.89 -10.45 12.35
N THR A 92 -9.02 -9.44 12.25
CA THR A 92 -8.68 -8.56 13.36
C THR A 92 -9.41 -7.21 13.32
N GLU A 93 -10.23 -6.98 12.28
CA GLU A 93 -10.91 -5.70 12.01
C GLU A 93 -9.96 -4.51 12.09
N SER A 94 -8.72 -4.71 11.61
CA SER A 94 -7.64 -3.73 11.73
C SER A 94 -7.29 -3.11 10.37
N PRO A 95 -6.98 -1.81 10.29
CA PRO A 95 -6.53 -1.18 9.06
C PRO A 95 -5.43 -1.95 8.36
N LEU A 96 -5.50 -2.03 7.03
CA LEU A 96 -4.47 -2.62 6.18
C LEU A 96 -3.60 -1.51 5.59
N ILE A 97 -2.30 -1.55 5.88
CA ILE A 97 -1.31 -0.62 5.34
C ILE A 97 -0.36 -1.38 4.42
N ILE A 98 -0.26 -0.97 3.17
CA ILE A 98 0.60 -1.62 2.18
C ILE A 98 1.69 -0.65 1.74
N PHE A 99 2.95 -0.95 2.06
CA PHE A 99 4.11 -0.27 1.48
C PHE A 99 4.41 -0.92 0.14
N ALA A 100 3.95 -0.28 -0.93
CA ALA A 100 4.06 -0.79 -2.28
C ALA A 100 5.33 -0.29 -2.97
N GLN A 101 6.15 -1.23 -3.45
CA GLN A 101 7.20 -0.96 -4.41
C GLN A 101 7.38 -2.17 -5.32
N GLY A 102 7.89 -1.97 -6.52
CA GLY A 102 8.27 -3.06 -7.40
C GLY A 102 8.12 -2.74 -8.89
N GLY A 103 8.78 -3.58 -9.69
CA GLY A 103 8.85 -3.45 -11.14
C GLY A 103 7.61 -3.96 -11.91
N GLY A 104 6.57 -4.43 -11.22
CA GLY A 104 5.37 -5.00 -11.85
C GLY A 104 5.25 -6.51 -11.65
N MET A 105 4.61 -7.20 -12.60
CA MET A 105 4.44 -8.65 -12.53
C MET A 105 5.75 -9.39 -12.83
N ARG A 106 5.95 -10.54 -12.19
CA ARG A 106 7.17 -11.37 -12.36
C ARG A 106 7.21 -12.01 -13.73
N MET A 107 8.12 -11.52 -14.57
CA MET A 107 8.28 -12.00 -15.95
C MET A 107 9.07 -13.30 -16.07
N GLN A 108 9.69 -13.77 -14.98
CA GLN A 108 10.44 -15.04 -14.92
C GLN A 108 9.53 -16.26 -14.74
N LEU A 109 8.23 -16.07 -14.73
CA LEU A 109 7.19 -17.09 -14.65
C LEU A 109 6.28 -17.03 -15.88
N PRO A 110 5.46 -18.08 -16.13
CA PRO A 110 4.41 -17.99 -17.13
C PRO A 110 3.56 -16.73 -16.91
N SER A 111 3.42 -15.90 -17.94
CA SER A 111 2.77 -14.58 -17.82
C SER A 111 1.33 -14.68 -17.27
N ALA A 112 0.58 -15.71 -17.67
CA ALA A 112 -0.76 -15.96 -17.14
C ALA A 112 -0.78 -16.09 -15.60
N VAL A 113 0.19 -16.79 -15.02
CA VAL A 113 0.29 -17.02 -13.58
C VAL A 113 0.57 -15.69 -12.84
N SER A 114 1.55 -14.94 -13.32
CA SER A 114 1.90 -13.66 -12.70
C SER A 114 0.80 -12.60 -12.89
N LEU A 115 0.21 -12.49 -14.09
CA LEU A 115 -0.84 -11.51 -14.38
C LEU A 115 -2.12 -11.80 -13.58
N MET A 116 -2.44 -13.06 -13.29
CA MET A 116 -3.60 -13.39 -12.46
C MET A 116 -3.50 -12.89 -11.01
N GLN A 117 -2.32 -12.50 -10.54
CA GLN A 117 -2.19 -11.89 -9.22
C GLN A 117 -2.80 -10.49 -9.16
N MET A 118 -2.91 -9.78 -10.29
CA MET A 118 -3.56 -8.45 -10.34
C MET A 118 -5.02 -8.53 -9.89
N PRO A 119 -5.92 -9.26 -10.60
CA PRO A 119 -7.33 -9.33 -10.18
C PRO A 119 -7.50 -9.99 -8.81
N ARG A 120 -6.68 -11.00 -8.46
CA ARG A 120 -6.78 -11.66 -7.15
C ARG A 120 -6.53 -10.69 -6.00
N THR A 121 -5.47 -9.89 -6.07
CA THR A 121 -5.15 -8.90 -5.02
C THR A 121 -6.19 -7.80 -4.94
N VAL A 122 -6.69 -7.31 -6.08
CA VAL A 122 -7.78 -6.32 -6.12
C VAL A 122 -9.06 -6.86 -5.47
N LEU A 123 -9.43 -8.12 -5.74
CA LEU A 123 -10.57 -8.76 -5.10
C LEU A 123 -10.38 -8.87 -3.59
N GLY A 124 -9.18 -9.28 -3.13
CA GLY A 124 -8.87 -9.33 -1.70
C GLY A 124 -9.03 -7.98 -1.01
N LEU A 125 -8.49 -6.90 -1.58
CA LEU A 125 -8.67 -5.55 -1.05
C LEU A 125 -10.14 -5.12 -1.05
N SER A 126 -10.89 -5.48 -2.10
CA SER A 126 -12.32 -5.18 -2.19
C SER A 126 -13.12 -5.76 -1.03
N GLU A 127 -12.80 -7.00 -0.59
CA GLU A 127 -13.47 -7.61 0.56
C GLU A 127 -13.17 -6.86 1.87
N VAL A 128 -11.94 -6.40 2.08
CA VAL A 128 -11.55 -5.57 3.23
C VAL A 128 -12.34 -4.25 3.24
N LYS A 129 -12.38 -3.57 2.09
CA LYS A 129 -13.11 -2.29 1.91
C LYS A 129 -14.61 -2.43 2.11
N LYS A 130 -15.25 -3.51 1.63
CA LYS A 130 -16.68 -3.80 1.87
C LYS A 130 -17.04 -3.90 3.36
N LYS A 131 -16.08 -4.26 4.20
CA LYS A 131 -16.26 -4.27 5.67
C LYS A 131 -16.05 -2.90 6.31
N GLY A 132 -15.74 -1.86 5.54
CA GLY A 132 -15.43 -0.52 6.05
C GLY A 132 -14.07 -0.44 6.75
N ILE A 133 -13.19 -1.41 6.54
CA ILE A 133 -11.84 -1.41 7.08
C ILE A 133 -10.94 -0.62 6.12
N PRO A 134 -10.25 0.43 6.59
CA PRO A 134 -9.42 1.27 5.73
C PRO A 134 -8.24 0.50 5.11
N VAL A 135 -8.06 0.64 3.81
CA VAL A 135 -6.91 0.15 3.06
C VAL A 135 -6.07 1.34 2.60
N ILE A 136 -4.89 1.45 3.17
CA ILE A 136 -3.95 2.55 2.90
C ILE A 136 -2.76 2.00 2.13
N VAL A 137 -2.45 2.61 0.99
CA VAL A 137 -1.26 2.28 0.21
C VAL A 137 -0.25 3.43 0.32
N VAL A 138 0.98 3.10 0.62
CA VAL A 138 2.12 4.02 0.59
C VAL A 138 3.04 3.59 -0.55
N ALA A 139 3.08 4.39 -1.60
CA ALA A 139 3.98 4.19 -2.73
C ALA A 139 5.41 4.60 -2.32
N ASP A 140 6.34 3.64 -2.32
CA ASP A 140 7.75 3.82 -1.96
C ASP A 140 8.65 3.52 -3.17
N SER A 141 9.64 4.35 -3.39
CA SER A 141 10.68 4.18 -4.42
C SER A 141 10.15 4.05 -5.84
N VAL A 142 9.82 2.85 -6.30
CA VAL A 142 9.32 2.56 -7.66
C VAL A 142 8.08 1.70 -7.56
N VAL A 143 6.97 2.17 -8.09
CA VAL A 143 5.73 1.42 -8.25
C VAL A 143 5.36 1.40 -9.72
N ALA A 144 5.51 0.25 -10.36
CA ALA A 144 5.41 0.16 -11.81
C ALA A 144 4.54 -1.01 -12.30
N GLY A 145 4.08 -0.90 -13.53
CA GLY A 145 3.42 -1.98 -14.26
C GLY A 145 2.15 -2.49 -13.57
N GLY A 146 2.04 -3.79 -13.47
CA GLY A 146 0.87 -4.41 -12.85
C GLY A 146 0.69 -4.12 -11.36
N ILE A 147 1.70 -3.61 -10.65
CA ILE A 147 1.56 -3.17 -9.25
C ILE A 147 0.74 -1.89 -9.19
N SER A 148 1.14 -0.86 -9.96
CA SER A 148 0.36 0.38 -10.07
C SER A 148 -1.01 0.16 -10.70
N GLY A 149 -1.14 -0.80 -11.62
CA GLY A 149 -2.40 -1.17 -12.26
C GLY A 149 -3.29 -2.12 -11.46
N SER A 150 -2.94 -2.45 -10.22
CA SER A 150 -3.72 -3.36 -9.37
C SER A 150 -3.82 -2.87 -7.93
N TYR A 151 -3.31 -3.63 -6.97
CA TYR A 151 -3.51 -3.37 -5.54
C TYR A 151 -2.99 -1.99 -5.10
N ALA A 152 -1.98 -1.43 -5.75
CA ALA A 152 -1.43 -0.16 -5.31
C ALA A 152 -2.35 1.04 -5.61
N SER A 153 -3.18 0.96 -6.66
CA SER A 153 -4.14 2.03 -7.02
C SER A 153 -5.56 1.79 -6.51
N THR A 154 -5.82 0.64 -5.86
CA THR A 154 -7.16 0.24 -5.44
C THR A 154 -7.41 0.34 -3.94
N GLY A 155 -6.45 0.86 -3.17
CA GLY A 155 -6.65 1.26 -1.78
C GLY A 155 -7.70 2.36 -1.64
N ASP A 156 -8.14 2.61 -0.40
CA ASP A 156 -9.00 3.77 -0.11
C ASP A 156 -8.19 5.08 -0.14
N PHE A 157 -6.90 4.99 0.22
CA PHE A 157 -5.97 6.11 0.21
C PHE A 157 -4.62 5.69 -0.38
N LEU A 158 -4.08 6.56 -1.23
CA LEU A 158 -2.75 6.41 -1.83
C LEU A 158 -1.87 7.59 -1.44
N PHE A 159 -0.79 7.29 -0.71
CA PHE A 159 0.21 8.27 -0.31
C PHE A 159 1.53 8.01 -1.04
N PHE A 160 2.23 9.07 -1.42
CA PHE A 160 3.57 8.97 -2.00
C PHE A 160 4.62 9.29 -0.94
N GLU A 161 5.63 8.45 -0.81
CA GLU A 161 6.78 8.68 0.08
C GLU A 161 7.90 9.39 -0.68
N GLY A 162 7.82 10.73 -0.75
CA GLY A 162 8.77 11.58 -1.46
C GLY A 162 8.41 11.87 -2.92
N LYS A 163 8.74 13.09 -3.36
CA LYS A 163 8.42 13.60 -4.72
C LYS A 163 9.04 12.76 -5.84
N LYS A 164 10.18 12.12 -5.58
CA LYS A 164 10.93 11.33 -6.56
C LYS A 164 10.53 9.85 -6.61
N THR A 165 9.55 9.42 -5.82
CA THR A 165 8.93 8.10 -5.97
C THR A 165 8.47 7.93 -7.42
N LYS A 166 8.83 6.83 -8.05
CA LYS A 166 8.41 6.57 -9.43
C LYS A 166 7.06 5.86 -9.42
N TRP A 167 6.09 6.50 -10.10
CA TRP A 167 4.74 5.96 -10.27
C TRP A 167 4.43 5.85 -11.75
N MET A 168 4.30 4.63 -12.25
CA MET A 168 4.11 4.41 -13.68
C MET A 168 3.36 3.11 -13.97
N PHE A 169 2.52 3.12 -14.99
CA PHE A 169 2.00 1.87 -15.57
C PHE A 169 3.02 1.27 -16.55
N ALA A 170 3.62 2.08 -17.40
CA ALA A 170 4.64 1.67 -18.35
C ALA A 170 5.95 2.41 -18.11
N GLY A 171 7.07 1.70 -18.22
CA GLY A 171 8.39 2.33 -18.11
C GLY A 171 8.66 3.38 -19.18
N PRO A 172 9.65 4.28 -18.99
CA PRO A 172 9.92 5.41 -19.88
C PRO A 172 10.08 5.02 -21.35
N ARG A 173 10.79 3.91 -21.61
CA ARG A 173 11.00 3.41 -22.99
C ARG A 173 9.71 3.01 -23.67
N VAL A 174 8.81 2.36 -22.96
CA VAL A 174 7.51 1.92 -23.50
C VAL A 174 6.62 3.13 -23.74
N ALA A 175 6.59 4.08 -22.81
CA ALA A 175 5.83 5.32 -22.93
C ALA A 175 6.30 6.14 -24.13
N ALA A 176 7.61 6.36 -24.29
CA ALA A 176 8.18 7.10 -25.41
C ALA A 176 7.87 6.44 -26.77
N ASN A 177 8.00 5.10 -26.86
CA ASN A 177 7.68 4.38 -28.10
C ASN A 177 6.18 4.43 -28.46
N ALA A 178 5.29 4.46 -27.46
CA ALA A 178 3.85 4.47 -27.68
C ALA A 178 3.33 5.87 -28.09
N SER A 179 3.93 6.93 -27.56
CA SER A 179 3.47 8.31 -27.80
C SER A 179 4.18 9.01 -28.97
N ASN A 180 5.31 8.48 -29.46
CA ASN A 180 6.23 9.15 -30.40
C ASN A 180 6.65 10.57 -29.94
N THR A 181 6.58 10.84 -28.65
CA THR A 181 6.94 12.11 -28.04
C THR A 181 7.79 11.86 -26.80
N GLU A 182 8.70 12.78 -26.51
CA GLU A 182 9.41 12.74 -25.23
C GLU A 182 8.49 13.27 -24.14
N PRO A 183 8.22 12.45 -23.09
CA PRO A 183 7.44 12.91 -21.94
C PRO A 183 8.23 13.98 -21.16
N PRO A 184 7.54 14.84 -20.36
CA PRO A 184 8.20 15.73 -19.43
C PRO A 184 9.20 14.99 -18.52
N GLU A 185 10.25 15.67 -18.07
CA GLU A 185 11.33 15.06 -17.28
C GLU A 185 10.82 14.40 -15.99
N ASP A 186 9.82 15.00 -15.36
CA ASP A 186 9.22 14.55 -14.10
C ASP A 186 7.96 13.67 -14.28
N PHE A 187 7.57 13.37 -15.52
CA PHE A 187 6.32 12.66 -15.90
C PHE A 187 6.04 11.38 -15.09
N LEU A 188 7.08 10.68 -14.67
CA LEU A 188 6.95 9.43 -13.92
C LEU A 188 7.23 9.60 -12.42
N GLU A 189 7.36 10.83 -11.94
CA GLU A 189 7.63 11.10 -10.53
C GLU A 189 6.33 11.27 -9.72
N GLY A 190 6.40 10.95 -8.43
CA GLY A 190 5.28 11.11 -7.50
C GLY A 190 4.79 12.55 -7.41
N GLY A 191 5.68 13.54 -7.56
CA GLY A 191 5.29 14.94 -7.62
C GLY A 191 4.39 15.26 -8.82
N TRP A 192 4.75 14.75 -10.00
CA TRP A 192 3.91 14.86 -11.19
C TRP A 192 2.59 14.11 -11.02
N ALA A 193 2.65 12.86 -10.50
CA ALA A 193 1.47 12.04 -10.27
C ALA A 193 0.48 12.73 -9.30
N MET A 194 0.97 13.34 -8.23
CA MET A 194 0.16 14.10 -7.28
C MET A 194 -0.53 15.30 -7.95
N SER A 195 0.19 16.08 -8.76
CA SER A 195 -0.38 17.24 -9.46
C SER A 195 -1.46 16.85 -10.49
N HIS A 196 -1.50 15.58 -10.89
CA HIS A 196 -2.49 15.01 -11.81
C HIS A 196 -3.55 14.13 -11.12
N GLY A 197 -3.63 14.17 -9.79
CA GLY A 197 -4.69 13.53 -9.02
C GLY A 197 -4.53 12.01 -8.86
N HIS A 198 -3.31 11.47 -9.00
CA HIS A 198 -3.07 10.04 -8.82
C HIS A 198 -2.93 9.62 -7.35
N GLY A 199 -2.87 10.54 -6.41
CA GLY A 199 -2.73 10.22 -4.99
C GLY A 199 -3.35 11.29 -4.10
N ASP A 200 -3.49 10.97 -2.81
CA ASP A 200 -4.21 11.79 -1.83
C ASP A 200 -3.27 12.70 -1.04
N HIS A 201 -2.02 12.27 -0.79
CA HIS A 201 -1.05 13.07 -0.04
C HIS A 201 0.40 12.69 -0.35
N MET A 202 1.29 13.69 -0.22
CA MET A 202 2.74 13.52 -0.32
C MET A 202 3.37 13.56 1.07
N ILE A 203 3.99 12.47 1.48
CA ILE A 203 4.80 12.40 2.68
C ILE A 203 6.22 12.81 2.28
N GLU A 204 6.68 13.98 2.71
CA GLU A 204 7.94 14.55 2.20
C GLU A 204 9.18 13.72 2.55
N GLN A 205 9.19 13.08 3.72
CA GLN A 205 10.34 12.29 4.18
C GLN A 205 9.88 10.97 4.81
N ARG A 206 10.57 9.88 4.48
CA ARG A 206 10.30 8.54 5.02
C ARG A 206 10.21 8.47 6.54
N LYS A 207 11.01 9.26 7.26
CA LYS A 207 11.00 9.29 8.72
C LYS A 207 9.65 9.76 9.30
N ASP A 208 8.90 10.56 8.54
CA ASP A 208 7.64 11.16 8.97
C ASP A 208 6.43 10.24 8.68
N THR A 209 6.63 9.19 7.87
CA THR A 209 5.56 8.27 7.43
C THR A 209 4.80 7.65 8.60
N LYS A 210 5.49 7.20 9.64
CA LYS A 210 4.84 6.59 10.79
C LYS A 210 3.91 7.58 11.51
N ASP A 211 4.43 8.76 11.82
CA ASP A 211 3.68 9.77 12.59
C ASP A 211 2.51 10.32 11.77
N PHE A 212 2.70 10.49 10.46
CA PHE A 212 1.64 10.85 9.54
C PHE A 212 0.52 9.80 9.54
N LEU A 213 0.86 8.52 9.36
CA LEU A 213 -0.13 7.44 9.33
C LEU A 213 -0.88 7.28 10.64
N ILE A 214 -0.22 7.45 11.79
CA ILE A 214 -0.88 7.43 13.10
C ILE A 214 -1.89 8.57 13.21
N LYS A 215 -1.50 9.81 12.88
CA LYS A 215 -2.40 10.97 12.89
C LYS A 215 -3.58 10.76 11.94
N PHE A 216 -3.32 10.29 10.74
CA PHE A 216 -4.34 10.02 9.73
C PHE A 216 -5.33 8.95 10.21
N LEU A 217 -4.83 7.83 10.75
CA LEU A 217 -5.69 6.75 11.27
C LEU A 217 -6.53 7.21 12.47
N ASN A 218 -6.00 8.03 13.36
CA ASN A 218 -6.80 8.60 14.46
C ASN A 218 -8.00 9.39 13.92
N ILE A 219 -7.81 10.19 12.88
CA ILE A 219 -8.88 10.98 12.25
C ILE A 219 -9.95 10.06 11.64
N ILE A 220 -9.56 9.12 10.77
CA ILE A 220 -10.53 8.30 10.03
C ILE A 220 -11.21 7.24 10.90
N LEU A 221 -10.54 6.74 11.94
CA LEU A 221 -11.12 5.76 12.86
C LEU A 221 -11.89 6.41 14.00
N LYS A 222 -11.92 7.72 14.11
CA LYS A 222 -12.58 8.49 15.19
C LYS A 222 -12.17 8.04 16.60
N LYS A 223 -10.95 7.53 16.76
CA LYS A 223 -10.49 6.96 18.03
C LYS A 223 -9.92 7.97 19.03
N ASP A 224 -9.82 9.25 18.63
CA ASP A 224 -9.31 10.30 19.51
C ASP A 224 -9.95 11.65 19.21
N GLN A 225 -11.28 11.76 19.43
CA GLN A 225 -11.98 13.04 19.24
C GLN A 225 -11.71 14.04 20.38
N SER A 226 -11.22 13.60 21.54
CA SER A 226 -10.96 14.46 22.70
C SER A 226 -9.71 15.33 22.57
N SER A 227 -8.78 14.98 21.71
CA SER A 227 -7.52 15.74 21.52
C SER A 227 -7.51 16.69 20.32
N ILE A 228 -8.52 16.61 19.43
CA ILE A 228 -8.56 17.40 18.18
C ILE A 228 -9.46 18.63 18.31
N ILE A 229 -10.48 18.54 19.15
CA ILE A 229 -11.35 19.68 19.49
C ILE A 229 -11.05 20.02 20.93
N GLY A 230 -10.20 21.03 21.17
CA GLY A 230 -10.05 21.57 22.50
C GLY A 230 -11.44 21.90 23.05
N GLU A 231 -11.71 21.50 24.30
CA GLU A 231 -13.00 21.67 24.98
C GLU A 231 -13.54 23.14 24.96
N GLU A 232 -12.70 24.11 24.67
CA GLU A 232 -13.05 25.54 24.55
C GLU A 232 -13.93 25.92 23.35
N ASN A 233 -14.07 25.04 22.31
CA ASN A 233 -14.84 25.41 21.12
C ASN A 233 -16.29 24.92 21.10
N ILE A 234 -16.67 23.97 21.96
CA ILE A 234 -18.04 23.44 21.98
C ILE A 234 -18.99 24.40 22.69
N ASP A 235 -18.53 25.06 23.74
CA ASP A 235 -19.34 26.07 24.48
C ASP A 235 -19.59 27.32 23.65
N ASN A 236 -18.63 27.78 22.84
CA ASN A 236 -18.79 28.93 21.96
C ASN A 236 -19.75 28.67 20.77
N ILE A 237 -19.88 27.43 20.29
CA ILE A 237 -20.84 27.12 19.20
C ILE A 237 -22.26 27.05 19.75
N ASN A 238 -22.43 26.58 20.97
CA ASN A 238 -23.75 26.51 21.62
C ASN A 238 -24.27 27.91 22.01
N ASP A 239 -23.39 28.84 22.41
CA ASP A 239 -23.75 30.20 22.73
C ASP A 239 -24.14 31.02 21.49
N THR A 240 -23.45 30.87 20.38
CA THR A 240 -23.81 31.53 19.11
C THR A 240 -25.14 30.99 18.54
N THR A 241 -25.50 29.76 18.82
CA THR A 241 -26.78 29.16 18.36
C THR A 241 -27.95 29.63 19.23
N LYS A 242 -27.73 29.95 20.51
CA LYS A 242 -28.74 30.57 21.38
C LYS A 242 -29.00 32.03 21.01
N LEU A 243 -27.94 32.81 20.78
CA LEU A 243 -28.09 34.23 20.37
C LEU A 243 -28.88 34.39 19.06
N ASN A 244 -28.68 33.47 18.10
CA ASN A 244 -29.41 33.48 16.81
C ASN A 244 -30.86 33.03 16.91
N LYS A 245 -31.28 32.34 17.97
CA LYS A 245 -32.69 32.02 18.23
C LYS A 245 -33.43 33.18 18.87
N GLU A 246 -32.81 33.86 19.84
CA GLU A 246 -33.43 35.01 20.52
C GLU A 246 -33.63 36.20 19.61
N THR A 247 -32.74 36.40 18.60
CA THR A 247 -32.91 37.47 17.59
C THR A 247 -33.97 37.18 16.54
N ARG A 248 -34.38 35.91 16.36
CA ARG A 248 -35.48 35.54 15.43
C ARG A 248 -36.86 35.52 16.06
N GLU A 249 -36.98 35.52 17.39
CA GLU A 249 -38.25 35.60 18.10
C GLU A 249 -38.62 37.04 18.49
N ALA A 250 -37.73 37.99 18.24
CA ALA A 250 -37.93 39.42 18.55
C ALA A 250 -38.14 40.32 17.31
N SER A 251 -38.30 39.70 16.14
CA SER A 251 -38.68 40.40 14.87
C SER A 251 -39.93 39.77 14.26
#